data_a59be5448fdb1e7ad1efc2ffa0ec991a
#
_entry.id   a59be5448fdb1e7ad1efc2ffa0ec991a
#
_cell.length_a   1.000
_cell.length_b   1.000
_cell.length_c   1.000
_cell.angle_alpha   90.00
_cell.angle_beta   90.00
_cell.angle_gamma   90.00
#
_symmetry.space_group_name_H-M   'P 1'
#
loop_
_entity.id
_entity.type
_entity.pdbx_description
1 polymer ?
#
loop_
_entity_poly.entity_id
_entity_poly.type
_entity_poly.pdbx_seq_one_letter_code
_entity_poly.pdbx_strand_id
1 'polypeptide(L)'
;GATLATGDRGAIDEADAEAMRRSGLAHLLSISGLHVTAVVGAVYLLVLKLLALSPPLALRFRLPVVAAGCAALAALAYTLLTGAQVPTIRACVAALLVLVALMMGRSAITLRMVAAGALFVLIFWPEALVGPSFQLSFAAVTAIIALHDHPRIKNMFMLREESWLRKAGRFALSLFLTGLVVEIALMPIALYHFHKAGLYGALANIIAIPLTTFVIMPLEALALLLDSAGLGAPVWWACEKALTGLIGLAHFVSSRPGAVTMLPTMPVIAFAFVLLGGLWLCLWRERWRRLGLIPALIGALIIATTRPPDIYITGDGRHVGIRNDRGDLAMLRTRSGDFIRDMIRENAGVEGESQALEDWPNADCNPDSCLVTLRNAGRDWQILATRSSHYIPVIALSAACRRADIVVSERWLPQSCQPRWLKADRNLLGQVGGMTINLENQKISTALGWTGDHQWTRYRSADDRGH
;
A
#
# COMPACT_ATOMS: atom_id res chain seq x y z
N GLY A 1 -5.59 20.15 -5.21
CA GLY A 1 -4.78 21.18 -4.55
C GLY A 1 -4.68 20.95 -3.04
N ALA A 2 -5.79 21.06 -2.30
CA ALA A 2 -5.77 20.92 -0.83
C ALA A 2 -5.02 19.68 -0.35
N THR A 3 -5.20 18.55 -1.00
CA THR A 3 -4.53 17.28 -0.65
C THR A 3 -3.00 17.37 -0.69
N LEU A 4 -2.44 18.08 -1.67
CA LEU A 4 -0.98 18.24 -1.81
C LEU A 4 -0.44 19.27 -0.83
N ALA A 5 -1.22 20.28 -0.47
CA ALA A 5 -0.82 21.33 0.46
C ALA A 5 -0.98 20.93 1.94
N THR A 6 -2.13 20.33 2.32
CA THR A 6 -2.51 20.06 3.70
C THR A 6 -2.69 18.58 4.05
N GLY A 7 -2.76 17.70 3.03
CA GLY A 7 -3.03 16.27 3.19
C GLY A 7 -4.51 15.91 3.30
N ASP A 8 -5.42 16.88 3.17
CA ASP A 8 -6.85 16.63 3.19
C ASP A 8 -7.29 15.92 1.91
N ARG A 9 -7.92 14.74 2.06
CA ARG A 9 -8.40 13.89 0.97
C ARG A 9 -9.91 13.90 0.82
N GLY A 10 -10.63 14.61 1.69
CA GLY A 10 -12.09 14.56 1.75
C GLY A 10 -12.81 15.04 0.48
N ALA A 11 -12.13 15.84 -0.35
CA ALA A 11 -12.68 16.38 -1.59
C ALA A 11 -12.24 15.62 -2.86
N ILE A 12 -11.56 14.45 -2.73
CA ILE A 12 -11.15 13.66 -3.91
C ILE A 12 -12.29 12.70 -4.26
N ASP A 13 -12.71 12.72 -5.53
CA ASP A 13 -13.65 11.73 -6.05
C ASP A 13 -13.03 10.33 -5.95
N GLU A 14 -13.84 9.35 -5.55
CA GLU A 14 -13.39 7.96 -5.38
C GLU A 14 -12.89 7.37 -6.71
N ALA A 15 -13.50 7.76 -7.85
CA ALA A 15 -13.04 7.34 -9.17
C ALA A 15 -11.63 7.85 -9.48
N ASP A 16 -11.32 9.10 -9.12
CA ASP A 16 -9.98 9.68 -9.28
C ASP A 16 -8.97 9.04 -8.33
N ALA A 17 -9.38 8.81 -7.08
CA ALA A 17 -8.55 8.13 -6.10
C ALA A 17 -8.20 6.71 -6.53
N GLU A 18 -9.16 5.96 -7.07
CA GLU A 18 -8.93 4.61 -7.59
C GLU A 18 -8.06 4.62 -8.85
N ALA A 19 -8.27 5.57 -9.77
CA ALA A 19 -7.41 5.73 -10.94
C ALA A 19 -5.95 6.01 -10.53
N MET A 20 -5.73 6.85 -9.51
CA MET A 20 -4.40 7.12 -8.96
C MET A 20 -3.79 5.89 -8.27
N ARG A 21 -4.59 5.08 -7.56
CA ARG A 21 -4.14 3.80 -6.97
C ARG A 21 -3.72 2.81 -8.05
N ARG A 22 -4.57 2.60 -9.05
CA ARG A 22 -4.35 1.65 -10.16
C ARG A 22 -3.19 2.03 -11.06
N SER A 23 -2.93 3.31 -11.25
CA SER A 23 -1.80 3.81 -12.05
C SER A 23 -0.44 3.80 -11.32
N GLY A 24 -0.39 3.39 -10.04
CA GLY A 24 0.83 3.44 -9.22
C GLY A 24 1.17 4.84 -8.69
N LEU A 25 0.27 5.82 -8.86
CA LEU A 25 0.44 7.22 -8.44
C LEU A 25 -0.18 7.52 -7.06
N ALA A 26 -0.67 6.50 -6.33
CA ALA A 26 -1.31 6.67 -5.02
C ALA A 26 -0.46 7.44 -4.01
N HIS A 27 0.87 7.34 -4.10
CA HIS A 27 1.80 8.04 -3.23
C HIS A 27 1.75 9.57 -3.38
N LEU A 28 1.23 10.09 -4.50
CA LEU A 28 1.00 11.52 -4.74
C LEU A 28 -0.28 12.03 -4.05
N LEU A 29 -1.19 11.14 -3.64
CA LEU A 29 -2.39 11.50 -2.87
C LEU A 29 -2.11 11.73 -1.39
N SER A 30 -0.89 11.61 -0.94
CA SER A 30 -0.50 11.86 0.44
C SER A 30 0.71 12.77 0.49
N ILE A 31 0.82 13.53 1.56
CA ILE A 31 2.04 14.26 1.82
C ILE A 31 3.16 13.24 2.00
N SER A 32 4.10 13.28 1.06
CA SER A 32 5.20 12.33 0.97
C SER A 32 6.53 13.00 1.32
N GLY A 33 7.59 12.20 1.41
CA GLY A 33 8.95 12.70 1.54
C GLY A 33 9.34 13.72 0.46
N LEU A 34 8.74 13.64 -0.74
CA LEU A 34 8.96 14.61 -1.81
C LEU A 34 8.53 16.02 -1.40
N HIS A 35 7.35 16.17 -0.78
CA HIS A 35 6.83 17.46 -0.32
C HIS A 35 7.72 18.07 0.77
N VAL A 36 8.06 17.27 1.79
CA VAL A 36 8.98 17.72 2.86
C VAL A 36 10.32 18.12 2.28
N THR A 37 10.89 17.32 1.38
CA THR A 37 12.17 17.60 0.72
C THR A 37 12.10 18.87 -0.13
N ALA A 38 11.00 19.10 -0.84
CA ALA A 38 10.80 20.30 -1.65
C ALA A 38 10.76 21.57 -0.76
N VAL A 39 10.00 21.55 0.35
CA VAL A 39 9.93 22.67 1.31
C VAL A 39 11.31 22.92 1.92
N VAL A 40 11.97 21.88 2.43
CA VAL A 40 13.32 21.97 3.03
C VAL A 40 14.33 22.48 2.02
N GLY A 41 14.34 21.96 0.80
CA GLY A 41 15.24 22.39 -0.27
C GLY A 41 14.99 23.81 -0.70
N ALA A 42 13.73 24.22 -0.86
CA ALA A 42 13.36 25.59 -1.22
C ALA A 42 13.81 26.60 -0.14
N VAL A 43 13.51 26.33 1.13
CA VAL A 43 13.92 27.20 2.25
C VAL A 43 15.44 27.25 2.37
N TYR A 44 16.12 26.09 2.29
CA TYR A 44 17.59 26.03 2.33
C TYR A 44 18.22 26.88 1.24
N LEU A 45 17.80 26.72 -0.02
CA LEU A 45 18.34 27.45 -1.16
C LEU A 45 17.98 28.95 -1.10
N LEU A 46 16.76 29.28 -0.71
CA LEU A 46 16.31 30.67 -0.58
C LEU A 46 17.15 31.40 0.48
N VAL A 47 17.24 30.83 1.68
CA VAL A 47 18.02 31.45 2.80
C VAL A 47 19.49 31.53 2.43
N LEU A 48 20.07 30.47 1.84
CA LEU A 48 21.48 30.49 1.42
C LEU A 48 21.74 31.58 0.39
N LYS A 49 20.87 31.74 -0.62
CA LYS A 49 21.01 32.78 -1.65
C LYS A 49 20.82 34.19 -1.06
N LEU A 50 19.79 34.41 -0.23
CA LEU A 50 19.52 35.69 0.38
C LEU A 50 20.68 36.17 1.30
N LEU A 51 21.22 35.24 2.11
CA LEU A 51 22.37 35.55 2.97
C LEU A 51 23.64 35.80 2.16
N ALA A 52 23.81 35.11 1.01
CA ALA A 52 24.96 35.31 0.13
C ALA A 52 24.96 36.67 -0.59
N LEU A 53 23.80 37.37 -0.67
CA LEU A 53 23.72 38.73 -1.22
C LEU A 53 24.39 39.78 -0.30
N SER A 54 24.62 39.45 0.96
CA SER A 54 25.24 40.35 1.93
C SER A 54 26.71 39.95 2.23
N PRO A 55 27.72 40.67 1.70
CA PRO A 55 29.12 40.34 1.93
C PRO A 55 29.49 40.19 3.41
N PRO A 56 29.03 41.07 4.33
CA PRO A 56 29.38 40.96 5.74
C PRO A 56 28.83 39.70 6.39
N LEU A 57 27.63 39.24 5.97
CA LEU A 57 27.06 37.99 6.48
C LEU A 57 27.80 36.77 5.93
N ALA A 58 28.18 36.81 4.65
CA ALA A 58 28.94 35.75 4.01
C ALA A 58 30.32 35.52 4.62
N LEU A 59 30.97 36.60 5.08
CA LEU A 59 32.29 36.54 5.72
C LEU A 59 32.21 36.16 7.21
N ARG A 60 31.10 36.50 7.90
CA ARG A 60 30.97 36.32 9.36
C ARG A 60 30.37 34.98 9.75
N PHE A 61 29.50 34.41 8.94
CA PHE A 61 28.75 33.20 9.26
C PHE A 61 28.97 32.06 8.26
N ARG A 62 28.87 30.82 8.74
CA ARG A 62 28.82 29.66 7.88
C ARG A 62 27.42 29.55 7.26
N LEU A 63 27.17 30.20 6.13
CA LEU A 63 25.88 30.32 5.49
C LEU A 63 25.15 28.98 5.32
N PRO A 64 25.81 27.85 4.93
CA PRO A 64 25.16 26.56 4.83
C PRO A 64 24.57 26.06 6.17
N VAL A 65 25.20 26.37 7.29
CA VAL A 65 24.73 25.96 8.63
C VAL A 65 23.48 26.76 9.02
N VAL A 66 23.49 28.07 8.78
CA VAL A 66 22.33 28.92 9.03
C VAL A 66 21.14 28.52 8.16
N ALA A 67 21.39 28.33 6.86
CA ALA A 67 20.37 27.87 5.93
C ALA A 67 19.79 26.49 6.32
N ALA A 68 20.64 25.56 6.79
CA ALA A 68 20.20 24.26 7.28
C ALA A 68 19.34 24.38 8.55
N GLY A 69 19.69 25.30 9.48
CA GLY A 69 18.88 25.58 10.66
C GLY A 69 17.48 26.10 10.30
N CYS A 70 17.39 27.09 9.39
CA CYS A 70 16.11 27.60 8.90
C CYS A 70 15.29 26.52 8.18
N ALA A 71 15.93 25.67 7.36
CA ALA A 71 15.29 24.57 6.67
C ALA A 71 14.77 23.50 7.65
N ALA A 72 15.50 23.26 8.76
CA ALA A 72 15.05 22.34 9.81
C ALA A 72 13.79 22.87 10.52
N LEU A 73 13.76 24.16 10.85
CA LEU A 73 12.56 24.78 11.41
C LEU A 73 11.37 24.72 10.44
N ALA A 74 11.61 24.96 9.15
CA ALA A 74 10.57 24.82 8.13
C ALA A 74 10.04 23.38 8.01
N ALA A 75 10.91 22.37 8.11
CA ALA A 75 10.51 20.97 8.13
C ALA A 75 9.58 20.65 9.30
N LEU A 76 9.93 21.11 10.49
CA LEU A 76 9.13 20.95 11.71
C LEU A 76 7.77 21.65 11.59
N ALA A 77 7.80 22.93 11.18
CA ALA A 77 6.59 23.74 10.99
C ALA A 77 5.64 23.11 9.96
N TYR A 78 6.17 22.65 8.83
CA TYR A 78 5.39 21.97 7.80
C TYR A 78 4.80 20.64 8.29
N THR A 79 5.56 19.87 9.07
CA THR A 79 5.09 18.61 9.66
C THR A 79 3.92 18.86 10.63
N LEU A 80 3.99 19.90 11.44
CA LEU A 80 2.90 20.30 12.36
C LEU A 80 1.69 20.81 11.59
N LEU A 81 1.89 21.64 10.58
CA LEU A 81 0.83 22.17 9.71
C LEU A 81 0.01 21.05 9.04
N THR A 82 0.69 19.98 8.65
CA THR A 82 0.08 18.84 7.96
C THR A 82 -0.51 17.78 8.90
N GLY A 83 -0.67 18.11 10.18
CA GLY A 83 -1.28 17.25 11.19
C GLY A 83 -0.38 16.12 11.68
N ALA A 84 0.94 16.22 11.51
CA ALA A 84 1.94 15.28 12.01
C ALA A 84 1.62 13.80 11.66
N GLN A 85 1.14 13.55 10.44
CA GLN A 85 0.86 12.20 9.98
C GLN A 85 2.13 11.35 9.97
N VAL A 86 2.01 10.04 10.22
CA VAL A 86 3.16 9.11 10.29
C VAL A 86 4.12 9.21 9.10
N PRO A 87 3.67 9.29 7.83
CA PRO A 87 4.56 9.49 6.68
C PRO A 87 5.34 10.80 6.74
N THR A 88 4.69 11.90 7.19
CA THR A 88 5.30 13.22 7.27
C THR A 88 6.33 13.31 8.39
N ILE A 89 6.05 12.69 9.56
CA ILE A 89 7.02 12.60 10.67
C ILE A 89 8.30 11.90 10.20
N ARG A 90 8.18 10.75 9.51
CA ARG A 90 9.36 10.02 9.00
C ARG A 90 10.15 10.82 7.98
N ALA A 91 9.46 11.52 7.08
CA ALA A 91 10.10 12.39 6.10
C ALA A 91 10.82 13.56 6.78
N CYS A 92 10.22 14.15 7.82
CA CYS A 92 10.85 15.20 8.64
C CYS A 92 12.11 14.67 9.33
N VAL A 93 12.03 13.54 10.00
CA VAL A 93 13.21 12.90 10.66
C VAL A 93 14.33 12.66 9.65
N ALA A 94 14.01 12.09 8.47
CA ALA A 94 14.99 11.88 7.42
C ALA A 94 15.63 13.20 6.95
N ALA A 95 14.81 14.24 6.72
CA ALA A 95 15.29 15.57 6.33
C ALA A 95 16.20 16.19 7.40
N LEU A 96 15.81 16.12 8.67
CA LEU A 96 16.63 16.61 9.78
C LEU A 96 17.98 15.90 9.87
N LEU A 97 18.01 14.56 9.71
CA LEU A 97 19.25 13.79 9.69
C LEU A 97 20.16 14.21 8.51
N VAL A 98 19.57 14.43 7.33
CA VAL A 98 20.30 14.93 6.15
C VAL A 98 20.89 16.32 6.43
N LEU A 99 20.11 17.23 6.99
CA LEU A 99 20.57 18.58 7.34
C LEU A 99 21.70 18.56 8.40
N VAL A 100 21.59 17.71 9.41
CA VAL A 100 22.66 17.50 10.41
C VAL A 100 23.92 16.96 9.73
N ALA A 101 23.80 15.98 8.82
CA ALA A 101 24.96 15.48 8.07
C ALA A 101 25.62 16.58 7.22
N LEU A 102 24.83 17.41 6.55
CA LEU A 102 25.33 18.57 5.80
C LEU A 102 26.06 19.58 6.71
N MET A 103 25.50 19.90 7.89
CA MET A 103 26.15 20.78 8.88
C MET A 103 27.49 20.21 9.37
N MET A 104 27.59 18.87 9.46
CA MET A 104 28.83 18.17 9.83
C MET A 104 29.81 18.00 8.66
N GLY A 105 29.49 18.49 7.46
CA GLY A 105 30.32 18.35 6.26
C GLY A 105 30.40 16.91 5.75
N ARG A 106 29.42 16.05 6.07
CA ARG A 106 29.36 14.65 5.65
C ARG A 106 28.45 14.46 4.43
N SER A 107 28.70 13.41 3.68
CA SER A 107 27.78 12.99 2.61
C SER A 107 26.41 12.59 3.19
N ALA A 108 25.38 13.33 2.80
CA ALA A 108 24.05 13.23 3.41
C ALA A 108 23.25 11.99 2.94
N ILE A 109 23.48 11.53 1.70
CA ILE A 109 22.71 10.43 1.09
C ILE A 109 23.56 9.16 1.08
N THR A 110 23.45 8.37 2.14
CA THR A 110 24.19 7.10 2.29
C THR A 110 23.35 6.04 2.98
N LEU A 111 23.63 4.76 2.75
CA LEU A 111 22.97 3.66 3.47
C LEU A 111 23.13 3.75 5.00
N ARG A 112 24.22 4.35 5.48
CA ARG A 112 24.43 4.60 6.93
C ARG A 112 23.39 5.57 7.49
N MET A 113 23.03 6.61 6.75
CA MET A 113 22.00 7.56 7.15
C MET A 113 20.62 6.91 7.14
N VAL A 114 20.35 6.04 6.16
CA VAL A 114 19.12 5.24 6.14
C VAL A 114 19.03 4.34 7.38
N ALA A 115 20.12 3.65 7.71
CA ALA A 115 20.19 2.81 8.90
C ALA A 115 20.00 3.61 10.20
N ALA A 116 20.61 4.80 10.31
CA ALA A 116 20.42 5.69 11.45
C ALA A 116 18.97 6.17 11.57
N GLY A 117 18.33 6.55 10.45
CA GLY A 117 16.92 6.92 10.40
C GLY A 117 15.99 5.77 10.77
N ALA A 118 16.26 4.58 10.26
CA ALA A 118 15.51 3.37 10.62
C ALA A 118 15.62 3.06 12.12
N LEU A 119 16.84 3.08 12.65
CA LEU A 119 17.10 2.86 14.07
C LEU A 119 16.38 3.89 14.94
N PHE A 120 16.45 5.18 14.56
CA PHE A 120 15.75 6.24 15.28
C PHE A 120 14.23 5.97 15.34
N VAL A 121 13.60 5.65 14.20
CA VAL A 121 12.17 5.37 14.17
C VAL A 121 11.84 4.14 15.02
N LEU A 122 12.62 3.07 14.95
CA LEU A 122 12.36 1.82 15.67
C LEU A 122 12.61 1.91 17.19
N ILE A 123 13.44 2.84 17.66
CA ILE A 123 13.59 3.10 19.10
C ILE A 123 12.31 3.69 19.68
N PHE A 124 11.64 4.59 18.95
CA PHE A 124 10.43 5.25 19.45
C PHE A 124 9.13 4.55 19.07
N TRP A 125 9.13 3.83 17.94
CA TRP A 125 7.96 3.10 17.38
C TRP A 125 8.37 1.72 16.85
N PRO A 126 8.70 0.76 17.73
CA PRO A 126 9.16 -0.56 17.30
C PRO A 126 8.12 -1.33 16.46
N GLU A 127 6.83 -1.08 16.70
CA GLU A 127 5.72 -1.65 15.93
C GLU A 127 5.71 -1.21 14.46
N ALA A 128 6.37 -0.10 14.12
CA ALA A 128 6.47 0.38 12.75
C ALA A 128 7.16 -0.64 11.82
N LEU A 129 8.03 -1.51 12.36
CA LEU A 129 8.78 -2.51 11.61
C LEU A 129 7.86 -3.42 10.76
N VAL A 130 6.73 -3.82 11.31
CA VAL A 130 5.76 -4.70 10.64
C VAL A 130 4.75 -3.92 9.80
N GLY A 131 4.73 -2.59 9.91
CA GLY A 131 3.79 -1.72 9.19
C GLY A 131 4.23 -1.42 7.75
N PRO A 132 3.27 -1.37 6.80
CA PRO A 132 3.55 -1.11 5.39
C PRO A 132 4.25 0.24 5.17
N SER A 133 3.87 1.23 5.92
CA SER A 133 4.41 2.59 5.80
C SER A 133 5.92 2.68 6.05
N PHE A 134 6.43 1.97 7.06
CA PHE A 134 7.87 1.90 7.35
C PHE A 134 8.60 1.12 6.25
N GLN A 135 8.11 -0.08 5.95
CA GLN A 135 8.73 -0.98 4.98
C GLN A 135 8.83 -0.34 3.59
N LEU A 136 7.73 0.25 3.07
CA LEU A 136 7.73 0.92 1.77
C LEU A 136 8.70 2.11 1.72
N SER A 137 8.71 2.95 2.76
CA SER A 137 9.56 4.13 2.79
C SER A 137 11.05 3.76 2.82
N PHE A 138 11.45 2.87 3.72
CA PHE A 138 12.85 2.48 3.85
C PHE A 138 13.34 1.59 2.70
N ALA A 139 12.48 0.73 2.14
CA ALA A 139 12.81 -0.03 0.94
C ALA A 139 13.06 0.88 -0.26
N ALA A 140 12.19 1.88 -0.49
CA ALA A 140 12.36 2.84 -1.58
C ALA A 140 13.70 3.57 -1.48
N VAL A 141 14.00 4.18 -0.33
CA VAL A 141 15.23 4.96 -0.14
C VAL A 141 16.47 4.07 -0.24
N THR A 142 16.42 2.86 0.34
CA THR A 142 17.50 1.88 0.25
C THR A 142 17.76 1.47 -1.21
N ALA A 143 16.73 1.20 -1.97
CA ALA A 143 16.82 0.82 -3.38
C ALA A 143 17.39 1.95 -4.25
N ILE A 144 16.94 3.19 -4.04
CA ILE A 144 17.44 4.39 -4.73
C ILE A 144 18.94 4.58 -4.47
N ILE A 145 19.36 4.52 -3.20
CA ILE A 145 20.78 4.70 -2.83
C ILE A 145 21.61 3.56 -3.40
N ALA A 146 21.16 2.30 -3.29
CA ALA A 146 21.86 1.14 -3.83
C ALA A 146 22.03 1.20 -5.36
N LEU A 147 21.03 1.76 -6.07
CA LEU A 147 21.09 2.00 -7.51
C LEU A 147 22.15 3.06 -7.84
N HIS A 148 22.08 4.23 -7.21
CA HIS A 148 22.95 5.36 -7.52
C HIS A 148 24.40 5.18 -7.01
N ASP A 149 24.61 4.33 -6.01
CA ASP A 149 25.94 3.94 -5.53
C ASP A 149 26.64 2.94 -6.49
N HIS A 150 25.88 2.33 -7.42
CA HIS A 150 26.47 1.36 -8.34
C HIS A 150 27.40 2.07 -9.35
N PRO A 151 28.67 1.64 -9.53
CA PRO A 151 29.67 2.38 -10.33
C PRO A 151 29.24 2.66 -11.77
N ARG A 152 28.55 1.69 -12.42
CA ARG A 152 28.06 1.87 -13.80
C ARG A 152 27.00 2.96 -13.90
N ILE A 153 26.08 3.01 -12.94
CA ILE A 153 24.99 4.00 -12.86
C ILE A 153 25.59 5.37 -12.56
N LYS A 154 26.48 5.45 -11.56
CA LYS A 154 27.18 6.68 -11.21
C LYS A 154 27.94 7.26 -12.43
N ASN A 155 28.66 6.43 -13.17
CA ASN A 155 29.38 6.85 -14.37
C ASN A 155 28.45 7.28 -15.52
N MET A 156 27.29 6.63 -15.65
CA MET A 156 26.30 6.96 -16.68
C MET A 156 25.65 8.34 -16.44
N PHE A 157 25.48 8.72 -15.16
CA PHE A 157 24.83 9.99 -14.78
C PHE A 157 25.80 11.09 -14.34
N MET A 158 27.11 10.90 -14.50
CA MET A 158 28.09 11.98 -14.29
C MET A 158 27.77 13.18 -15.20
N LEU A 159 27.90 14.38 -14.66
CA LEU A 159 27.76 15.63 -15.42
C LEU A 159 28.81 15.67 -16.54
N ARG A 160 28.35 15.85 -17.77
CA ARG A 160 29.17 16.00 -18.96
C ARG A 160 28.70 17.22 -19.74
N GLU A 161 29.62 17.82 -20.48
CA GLU A 161 29.26 18.86 -21.45
C GLU A 161 28.61 18.20 -22.67
N GLU A 162 27.29 18.26 -22.71
CA GLU A 162 26.46 17.64 -23.75
C GLU A 162 25.35 18.59 -24.17
N SER A 163 24.78 18.33 -25.35
CA SER A 163 23.61 19.05 -25.83
C SER A 163 22.40 18.85 -24.87
N TRP A 164 21.52 19.83 -24.85
CA TRP A 164 20.34 19.82 -23.97
C TRP A 164 19.44 18.57 -24.18
N LEU A 165 19.30 18.08 -25.42
CA LEU A 165 18.57 16.87 -25.74
C LEU A 165 19.16 15.63 -25.06
N ARG A 166 20.51 15.49 -25.07
CA ARG A 166 21.17 14.38 -24.39
C ARG A 166 21.04 14.49 -22.88
N LYS A 167 21.11 15.70 -22.32
CA LYS A 167 20.84 15.96 -20.89
C LYS A 167 19.42 15.56 -20.51
N ALA A 168 18.41 15.96 -21.31
CA ALA A 168 17.00 15.61 -21.09
C ALA A 168 16.78 14.10 -21.20
N GLY A 169 17.36 13.45 -22.22
CA GLY A 169 17.28 11.98 -22.37
C GLY A 169 17.91 11.22 -21.20
N ARG A 170 19.07 11.64 -20.70
CA ARG A 170 19.68 11.04 -19.50
C ARG A 170 18.86 11.27 -18.24
N PHE A 171 18.28 12.46 -18.09
CA PHE A 171 17.39 12.76 -16.97
C PHE A 171 16.16 11.86 -17.01
N ALA A 172 15.51 11.71 -18.16
CA ALA A 172 14.38 10.81 -18.34
C ALA A 172 14.75 9.34 -18.06
N LEU A 173 15.92 8.91 -18.56
CA LEU A 173 16.44 7.58 -18.29
C LEU A 173 16.74 7.36 -16.79
N SER A 174 17.28 8.37 -16.10
CA SER A 174 17.52 8.32 -14.66
C SER A 174 16.21 8.17 -13.88
N LEU A 175 15.19 8.97 -14.23
CA LEU A 175 13.86 8.87 -13.62
C LEU A 175 13.24 7.49 -13.87
N PHE A 176 13.32 6.99 -15.11
CA PHE A 176 12.81 5.66 -15.45
C PHE A 176 13.48 4.55 -14.66
N LEU A 177 14.83 4.52 -14.65
CA LEU A 177 15.58 3.49 -13.92
C LEU A 177 15.33 3.57 -12.41
N THR A 178 15.28 4.78 -11.87
CA THR A 178 14.96 4.99 -10.45
C THR A 178 13.54 4.52 -10.14
N GLY A 179 12.55 4.91 -10.95
CA GLY A 179 11.16 4.47 -10.81
C GLY A 179 11.03 2.95 -10.92
N LEU A 180 11.66 2.33 -11.91
CA LEU A 180 11.64 0.88 -12.11
C LEU A 180 12.24 0.11 -10.93
N VAL A 181 13.39 0.56 -10.42
CA VAL A 181 14.04 -0.10 -9.27
C VAL A 181 13.22 0.07 -8.00
N VAL A 182 12.62 1.25 -7.78
CA VAL A 182 11.71 1.48 -6.67
C VAL A 182 10.48 0.58 -6.79
N GLU A 183 9.85 0.51 -7.96
CA GLU A 183 8.67 -0.32 -8.20
C GLU A 183 8.95 -1.81 -7.93
N ILE A 184 10.09 -2.34 -8.45
CA ILE A 184 10.52 -3.71 -8.18
C ILE A 184 10.77 -3.93 -6.68
N ALA A 185 11.39 -2.98 -5.98
CA ALA A 185 11.67 -3.09 -4.55
C ALA A 185 10.41 -3.01 -3.69
N LEU A 186 9.42 -2.21 -4.09
CA LEU A 186 8.17 -2.01 -3.35
C LEU A 186 7.11 -3.06 -3.67
N MET A 187 7.15 -3.66 -4.86
CA MET A 187 6.15 -4.63 -5.32
C MET A 187 5.88 -5.76 -4.32
N PRO A 188 6.88 -6.47 -3.76
CA PRO A 188 6.63 -7.54 -2.78
C PRO A 188 5.94 -7.04 -1.51
N ILE A 189 6.29 -5.82 -1.07
CA ILE A 189 5.70 -5.21 0.12
C ILE A 189 4.26 -4.80 -0.16
N ALA A 190 4.00 -4.19 -1.33
CA ALA A 190 2.65 -3.79 -1.75
C ALA A 190 1.74 -5.02 -1.92
N LEU A 191 2.22 -6.08 -2.55
CA LEU A 191 1.48 -7.32 -2.72
C LEU A 191 1.19 -8.03 -1.40
N TYR A 192 2.14 -7.98 -0.44
CA TYR A 192 1.94 -8.59 0.88
C TYR A 192 0.90 -7.84 1.72
N HIS A 193 0.91 -6.50 1.72
CA HIS A 193 0.04 -5.69 2.58
C HIS A 193 -1.28 -5.28 1.91
N PHE A 194 -1.29 -5.09 0.61
CA PHE A 194 -2.44 -4.54 -0.13
C PHE A 194 -2.99 -5.48 -1.19
N HIS A 195 -2.37 -6.65 -1.39
CA HIS A 195 -2.75 -7.67 -2.39
C HIS A 195 -2.78 -7.17 -3.85
N LYS A 196 -2.30 -5.95 -4.11
CA LYS A 196 -2.24 -5.33 -5.43
C LYS A 196 -0.98 -4.52 -5.63
N ALA A 197 -0.48 -4.50 -6.87
CA ALA A 197 0.63 -3.66 -7.29
C ALA A 197 0.37 -3.11 -8.69
N GLY A 198 0.71 -1.83 -8.90
CA GLY A 198 0.65 -1.19 -10.22
C GLY A 198 1.86 -1.58 -11.06
N LEU A 199 1.66 -2.02 -12.30
CA LEU A 199 2.77 -2.42 -13.18
C LEU A 199 3.32 -1.25 -14.03
N TYR A 200 2.53 -0.24 -14.27
CA TYR A 200 2.91 0.90 -15.12
C TYR A 200 3.35 2.13 -14.33
N GLY A 201 3.49 2.02 -13.01
CA GLY A 201 3.84 3.13 -12.12
C GLY A 201 5.18 3.78 -12.49
N ALA A 202 6.21 3.00 -12.86
CA ALA A 202 7.49 3.54 -13.28
C ALA A 202 7.38 4.44 -14.52
N LEU A 203 6.55 4.06 -15.49
CA LEU A 203 6.32 4.85 -16.71
C LEU A 203 5.49 6.10 -16.40
N ALA A 204 4.42 5.96 -15.61
CA ALA A 204 3.59 7.09 -15.21
C ALA A 204 4.40 8.14 -14.43
N ASN A 205 5.34 7.70 -13.58
CA ASN A 205 6.19 8.56 -12.76
C ASN A 205 7.19 9.40 -13.57
N ILE A 206 7.56 9.01 -14.79
CA ILE A 206 8.40 9.84 -15.67
C ILE A 206 7.74 11.20 -15.95
N ILE A 207 6.41 11.21 -16.05
CA ILE A 207 5.62 12.43 -16.27
C ILE A 207 5.10 13.01 -14.96
N ALA A 208 4.54 12.16 -14.10
CA ALA A 208 3.88 12.58 -12.87
C ALA A 208 4.82 13.26 -11.87
N ILE A 209 6.04 12.74 -11.66
CA ILE A 209 7.01 13.31 -10.72
C ILE A 209 7.48 14.70 -11.17
N PRO A 210 7.97 14.91 -12.41
CA PRO A 210 8.33 16.25 -12.87
C PRO A 210 7.14 17.22 -12.87
N LEU A 211 5.96 16.79 -13.32
CA LEU A 211 4.76 17.61 -13.33
C LEU A 211 4.39 18.08 -11.91
N THR A 212 4.39 17.18 -10.96
CA THR A 212 4.06 17.50 -9.56
C THR A 212 5.14 18.40 -8.95
N THR A 213 6.44 18.06 -9.11
CA THR A 213 7.53 18.73 -8.42
C THR A 213 7.84 20.11 -8.99
N PHE A 214 7.84 20.25 -10.33
CA PHE A 214 8.30 21.49 -10.98
C PHE A 214 7.17 22.38 -11.50
N VAL A 215 5.94 21.87 -11.56
CA VAL A 215 4.80 22.64 -12.04
C VAL A 215 3.74 22.80 -10.95
N ILE A 216 3.15 21.71 -10.47
CA ILE A 216 2.00 21.79 -9.56
C ILE A 216 2.39 22.40 -8.22
N MET A 217 3.41 21.88 -7.52
CA MET A 217 3.81 22.39 -6.22
C MET A 217 4.28 23.88 -6.24
N PRO A 218 5.09 24.31 -7.22
CA PRO A 218 5.43 25.75 -7.33
C PRO A 218 4.22 26.63 -7.65
N LEU A 219 3.29 26.18 -8.50
CA LEU A 219 2.06 26.91 -8.79
C LEU A 219 1.16 27.01 -7.55
N GLU A 220 0.99 25.93 -6.78
CA GLU A 220 0.25 25.97 -5.51
C GLU A 220 0.87 26.95 -4.52
N ALA A 221 2.18 26.86 -4.30
CA ALA A 221 2.88 27.79 -3.41
C ALA A 221 2.75 29.25 -3.87
N LEU A 222 2.89 29.51 -5.16
CA LEU A 222 2.72 30.85 -5.73
C LEU A 222 1.26 31.34 -5.63
N ALA A 223 0.29 30.47 -5.90
CA ALA A 223 -1.12 30.79 -5.79
C ALA A 223 -1.49 31.18 -4.36
N LEU A 224 -1.05 30.40 -3.36
CA LEU A 224 -1.28 30.70 -1.95
C LEU A 224 -0.64 32.03 -1.52
N LEU A 225 0.57 32.34 -2.02
CA LEU A 225 1.22 33.62 -1.76
C LEU A 225 0.45 34.79 -2.36
N LEU A 226 0.02 34.69 -3.64
CA LEU A 226 -0.69 35.73 -4.35
C LEU A 226 -2.15 35.89 -3.90
N ASP A 227 -2.73 34.85 -3.33
CA ASP A 227 -4.10 34.88 -2.82
C ASP A 227 -4.26 35.84 -1.63
N SER A 228 -3.20 36.02 -0.83
CA SER A 228 -3.16 37.02 0.23
C SER A 228 -3.33 38.47 -0.29
N ALA A 229 -2.96 38.71 -1.56
CA ALA A 229 -3.11 39.99 -2.27
C ALA A 229 -4.33 40.02 -3.22
N GLY A 230 -5.16 38.97 -3.26
CA GLY A 230 -6.30 38.84 -4.19
C GLY A 230 -5.90 38.55 -5.65
N LEU A 231 -4.64 38.21 -5.91
CA LEU A 231 -4.10 37.97 -7.27
C LEU A 231 -3.90 36.49 -7.59
N GLY A 232 -4.43 35.57 -6.76
CA GLY A 232 -4.22 34.14 -6.91
C GLY A 232 -4.97 33.47 -8.08
N ALA A 233 -6.09 34.05 -8.53
CA ALA A 233 -7.00 33.40 -9.48
C ALA A 233 -6.34 32.88 -10.78
N PRO A 234 -5.47 33.63 -11.51
CA PRO A 234 -4.84 33.12 -12.72
C PRO A 234 -3.86 31.98 -12.46
N VAL A 235 -3.23 31.97 -11.29
CA VAL A 235 -2.29 30.92 -10.90
C VAL A 235 -3.06 29.66 -10.48
N TRP A 236 -4.18 29.81 -9.78
CA TRP A 236 -5.08 28.70 -9.46
C TRP A 236 -5.64 28.05 -10.73
N TRP A 237 -5.99 28.84 -11.74
CA TRP A 237 -6.42 28.32 -13.04
C TRP A 237 -5.32 27.46 -13.70
N ALA A 238 -4.06 27.93 -13.69
CA ALA A 238 -2.94 27.17 -14.23
C ALA A 238 -2.68 25.86 -13.42
N CYS A 239 -2.80 25.93 -12.09
CA CYS A 239 -2.69 24.77 -11.20
C CYS A 239 -3.80 23.75 -11.48
N GLU A 240 -5.05 24.18 -11.67
CA GLU A 240 -6.17 23.33 -12.08
C GLU A 240 -5.89 22.56 -13.36
N LYS A 241 -5.37 23.24 -14.40
CA LYS A 241 -5.02 22.58 -15.67
C LYS A 241 -3.91 21.53 -15.50
N ALA A 242 -2.90 21.82 -14.69
CA ALA A 242 -1.83 20.88 -14.39
C ALA A 242 -2.34 19.66 -13.59
N LEU A 243 -3.22 19.87 -12.60
CA LEU A 243 -3.88 18.79 -11.85
C LEU A 243 -4.80 17.95 -12.73
N THR A 244 -5.59 18.57 -13.60
CA THR A 244 -6.42 17.86 -14.58
C THR A 244 -5.56 16.98 -15.50
N GLY A 245 -4.40 17.47 -15.92
CA GLY A 245 -3.44 16.68 -16.69
C GLY A 245 -2.90 15.48 -15.92
N LEU A 246 -2.60 15.64 -14.64
CA LEU A 246 -2.14 14.55 -13.75
C LEU A 246 -3.23 13.48 -13.55
N ILE A 247 -4.46 13.90 -13.28
CA ILE A 247 -5.62 13.00 -13.14
C ILE A 247 -5.90 12.28 -14.45
N GLY A 248 -5.87 13.01 -15.59
CA GLY A 248 -6.01 12.43 -16.93
C GLY A 248 -4.94 11.36 -17.23
N LEU A 249 -3.69 11.58 -16.83
CA LEU A 249 -2.63 10.59 -16.92
C LEU A 249 -2.96 9.34 -16.06
N ALA A 250 -3.46 9.53 -14.85
CA ALA A 250 -3.86 8.43 -13.97
C ALA A 250 -4.98 7.59 -14.59
N HIS A 251 -6.03 8.20 -15.09
CA HIS A 251 -7.11 7.51 -15.80
C HIS A 251 -6.63 6.79 -17.05
N PHE A 252 -5.77 7.43 -17.85
CA PHE A 252 -5.20 6.81 -19.04
C PHE A 252 -4.40 5.55 -18.71
N VAL A 253 -3.56 5.58 -17.68
CA VAL A 253 -2.72 4.43 -17.27
C VAL A 253 -3.58 3.36 -16.62
N SER A 254 -4.51 3.73 -15.73
CA SER A 254 -5.36 2.78 -14.99
C SER A 254 -6.32 2.00 -15.88
N SER A 255 -6.69 2.55 -17.06
CA SER A 255 -7.57 1.89 -18.03
C SER A 255 -6.84 0.85 -18.91
N ARG A 256 -5.51 0.74 -18.82
CA ARG A 256 -4.77 -0.20 -19.65
C ARG A 256 -4.86 -1.63 -19.10
N PRO A 257 -4.97 -2.65 -19.96
CA PRO A 257 -4.92 -4.04 -19.53
C PRO A 257 -3.65 -4.33 -18.74
N GLY A 258 -3.77 -5.03 -17.61
CA GLY A 258 -2.65 -5.34 -16.73
C GLY A 258 -2.08 -4.14 -15.96
N ALA A 259 -2.84 -3.03 -15.84
CA ALA A 259 -2.40 -1.88 -15.04
C ALA A 259 -2.16 -2.23 -13.57
N VAL A 260 -2.93 -3.16 -13.04
CA VAL A 260 -2.82 -3.68 -11.69
C VAL A 260 -2.66 -5.18 -11.75
N THR A 261 -1.77 -5.73 -10.96
CA THR A 261 -1.70 -7.16 -10.69
C THR A 261 -2.23 -7.40 -9.30
N MET A 262 -3.22 -8.26 -9.18
CA MET A 262 -3.74 -8.74 -7.91
C MET A 262 -3.14 -10.11 -7.62
N LEU A 263 -2.65 -10.30 -6.40
CA LEU A 263 -2.18 -11.60 -5.92
C LEU A 263 -2.93 -11.95 -4.65
N PRO A 264 -3.32 -13.23 -4.51
CA PRO A 264 -3.94 -13.71 -3.28
C PRO A 264 -2.96 -13.58 -2.11
N THR A 265 -3.47 -13.78 -0.90
CA THR A 265 -2.70 -13.66 0.34
C THR A 265 -1.36 -14.41 0.26
N MET A 266 -0.26 -13.66 0.37
CA MET A 266 1.11 -14.16 0.30
C MET A 266 1.52 -14.77 1.65
N PRO A 267 2.12 -15.99 1.70
CA PRO A 267 2.66 -16.54 2.93
C PRO A 267 3.78 -15.68 3.51
N VAL A 268 3.78 -15.47 4.85
CA VAL A 268 4.79 -14.68 5.56
C VAL A 268 6.21 -15.14 5.24
N ILE A 269 6.42 -16.46 5.15
CA ILE A 269 7.74 -17.02 4.87
C ILE A 269 8.23 -16.66 3.46
N ALA A 270 7.34 -16.62 2.49
CA ALA A 270 7.67 -16.21 1.11
C ALA A 270 8.05 -14.73 1.08
N PHE A 271 7.27 -13.88 1.76
CA PHE A 271 7.56 -12.47 1.94
C PHE A 271 8.93 -12.25 2.60
N ALA A 272 9.22 -12.97 3.69
CA ALA A 272 10.50 -12.90 4.40
C ALA A 272 11.68 -13.24 3.47
N PHE A 273 11.57 -14.29 2.68
CA PHE A 273 12.62 -14.68 1.73
C PHE A 273 12.85 -13.60 0.65
N VAL A 274 11.77 -13.04 0.08
CA VAL A 274 11.91 -11.97 -0.93
C VAL A 274 12.50 -10.71 -0.30
N LEU A 275 12.05 -10.33 0.89
CA LEU A 275 12.55 -9.15 1.59
C LEU A 275 14.03 -9.29 1.97
N LEU A 276 14.44 -10.43 2.54
CA LEU A 276 15.83 -10.71 2.89
C LEU A 276 16.72 -10.73 1.64
N GLY A 277 16.26 -11.34 0.55
CA GLY A 277 16.97 -11.33 -0.72
C GLY A 277 17.14 -9.93 -1.30
N GLY A 278 16.08 -9.13 -1.27
CA GLY A 278 16.10 -7.73 -1.71
C GLY A 278 17.05 -6.86 -0.87
N LEU A 279 17.00 -6.99 0.46
CA LEU A 279 17.92 -6.30 1.36
C LEU A 279 19.37 -6.73 1.09
N TRP A 280 19.64 -8.02 0.93
CA TRP A 280 20.97 -8.51 0.57
C TRP A 280 21.46 -7.88 -0.73
N LEU A 281 20.64 -7.84 -1.77
CA LEU A 281 20.96 -7.21 -3.04
C LEU A 281 21.27 -5.70 -2.90
N CYS A 282 20.65 -4.99 -1.98
CA CYS A 282 20.86 -3.58 -1.78
C CYS A 282 22.06 -3.24 -0.88
N LEU A 283 22.33 -4.05 0.15
CA LEU A 283 23.34 -3.74 1.16
C LEU A 283 24.75 -4.15 0.74
N TRP A 284 24.90 -5.25 -0.01
CA TRP A 284 26.21 -5.73 -0.43
C TRP A 284 26.66 -5.08 -1.73
N ARG A 285 27.95 -4.72 -1.83
CA ARG A 285 28.57 -4.08 -3.00
C ARG A 285 29.39 -5.04 -3.87
N GLU A 286 29.86 -6.13 -3.29
CA GLU A 286 30.76 -7.11 -3.90
C GLU A 286 29.99 -8.17 -4.73
N ARG A 287 30.70 -9.11 -5.33
CA ARG A 287 30.10 -10.23 -6.10
C ARG A 287 29.10 -11.06 -5.28
N TRP A 288 29.29 -11.13 -3.98
CA TRP A 288 28.36 -11.74 -2.99
C TRP A 288 26.94 -11.19 -3.05
N ARG A 289 26.78 -9.98 -3.54
CA ARG A 289 25.48 -9.37 -3.79
C ARG A 289 24.52 -10.30 -4.55
N ARG A 290 25.05 -11.06 -5.55
CA ARG A 290 24.25 -11.96 -6.38
C ARG A 290 23.63 -13.12 -5.60
N LEU A 291 24.17 -13.48 -4.43
CA LEU A 291 23.59 -14.53 -3.57
C LEU A 291 22.21 -14.13 -3.03
N GLY A 292 21.90 -12.85 -2.95
CA GLY A 292 20.56 -12.37 -2.60
C GLY A 292 19.46 -12.79 -3.57
N LEU A 293 19.82 -13.16 -4.80
CA LEU A 293 18.86 -13.71 -5.77
C LEU A 293 18.34 -15.09 -5.33
N ILE A 294 19.11 -15.86 -4.56
CA ILE A 294 18.71 -17.21 -4.12
C ILE A 294 17.47 -17.12 -3.23
N PRO A 295 17.49 -16.43 -2.07
CA PRO A 295 16.30 -16.30 -1.25
C PRO A 295 15.17 -15.58 -1.98
N ALA A 296 15.44 -14.56 -2.80
CA ALA A 296 14.40 -13.87 -3.57
C ALA A 296 13.68 -14.83 -4.54
N LEU A 297 14.41 -15.70 -5.23
CA LEU A 297 13.83 -16.72 -6.13
C LEU A 297 13.09 -17.81 -5.37
N ILE A 298 13.58 -18.24 -4.20
CA ILE A 298 12.87 -19.19 -3.33
C ILE A 298 11.53 -18.59 -2.91
N GLY A 299 11.52 -17.34 -2.44
CA GLY A 299 10.29 -16.65 -2.08
C GLY A 299 9.32 -16.51 -3.26
N ALA A 300 9.82 -16.12 -4.44
CA ALA A 300 9.00 -16.03 -5.65
C ALA A 300 8.40 -17.40 -6.05
N LEU A 301 9.17 -18.48 -5.91
CA LEU A 301 8.69 -19.83 -6.18
C LEU A 301 7.58 -20.25 -5.20
N ILE A 302 7.76 -19.95 -3.90
CA ILE A 302 6.72 -20.21 -2.88
C ILE A 302 5.44 -19.43 -3.23
N ILE A 303 5.54 -18.16 -3.64
CA ILE A 303 4.38 -17.35 -4.06
C ILE A 303 3.68 -18.02 -5.25
N ALA A 304 4.43 -18.39 -6.27
CA ALA A 304 3.89 -18.98 -7.50
C ALA A 304 3.22 -20.36 -7.28
N THR A 305 3.66 -21.10 -6.27
CA THR A 305 3.14 -22.43 -5.95
C THR A 305 2.06 -22.43 -4.86
N THR A 306 1.87 -21.29 -4.16
CA THR A 306 0.85 -21.17 -3.11
C THR A 306 -0.52 -20.98 -3.72
N ARG A 307 -1.44 -21.90 -3.43
CA ARG A 307 -2.84 -21.79 -3.86
C ARG A 307 -3.59 -20.84 -2.91
N PRO A 308 -4.42 -19.93 -3.46
CA PRO A 308 -5.28 -19.09 -2.65
C PRO A 308 -6.34 -19.94 -1.92
N PRO A 309 -6.90 -19.42 -0.82
CA PRO A 309 -8.06 -20.01 -0.18
C PRO A 309 -9.24 -20.16 -1.11
N ASP A 310 -10.08 -21.17 -0.87
CA ASP A 310 -11.29 -21.45 -1.67
C ASP A 310 -12.51 -20.72 -1.10
N ILE A 311 -12.54 -20.48 0.23
CA ILE A 311 -13.68 -19.85 0.92
C ILE A 311 -13.18 -18.73 1.82
N TYR A 312 -13.87 -17.59 1.77
CA TYR A 312 -13.63 -16.39 2.57
C TYR A 312 -14.88 -16.07 3.37
N ILE A 313 -14.77 -15.95 4.69
CA ILE A 313 -15.89 -15.72 5.61
C ILE A 313 -15.54 -14.51 6.48
N THR A 314 -16.40 -13.48 6.49
CA THR A 314 -16.24 -12.34 7.38
C THR A 314 -16.55 -12.69 8.82
N GLY A 315 -16.00 -11.94 9.79
CA GLY A 315 -16.17 -12.23 11.22
C GLY A 315 -17.61 -12.14 11.74
N ASP A 316 -18.48 -11.46 11.00
CA ASP A 316 -19.92 -11.41 11.27
C ASP A 316 -20.71 -12.58 10.63
N GLY A 317 -20.06 -13.39 9.77
CA GLY A 317 -20.69 -14.49 9.03
C GLY A 317 -21.68 -14.06 7.94
N ARG A 318 -21.79 -12.76 7.67
CA ARG A 318 -22.75 -12.21 6.69
C ARG A 318 -22.28 -12.32 5.27
N HIS A 319 -20.97 -12.15 5.05
CA HIS A 319 -20.39 -12.16 3.72
C HIS A 319 -19.51 -13.37 3.55
N VAL A 320 -19.81 -14.12 2.51
CA VAL A 320 -19.08 -15.34 2.12
C VAL A 320 -18.69 -15.18 0.66
N GLY A 321 -17.40 -15.30 0.38
CA GLY A 321 -16.86 -15.42 -0.96
C GLY A 321 -16.41 -16.85 -1.20
N ILE A 322 -16.78 -17.44 -2.32
CA ILE A 322 -16.38 -18.79 -2.74
C ILE A 322 -15.66 -18.67 -4.07
N ARG A 323 -14.48 -19.27 -4.15
CA ARG A 323 -13.64 -19.30 -5.35
C ARG A 323 -13.70 -20.69 -5.96
N ASN A 324 -13.90 -20.77 -7.29
CA ASN A 324 -13.88 -22.04 -8.00
C ASN A 324 -12.46 -22.38 -8.53
N ASP A 325 -12.30 -23.60 -9.08
CA ASP A 325 -11.03 -24.05 -9.66
C ASP A 325 -10.56 -23.21 -10.87
N ARG A 326 -11.47 -22.47 -11.53
CA ARG A 326 -11.15 -21.58 -12.65
C ARG A 326 -10.64 -20.21 -12.17
N GLY A 327 -10.76 -19.92 -10.87
CA GLY A 327 -10.38 -18.66 -10.28
C GLY A 327 -11.51 -17.64 -10.19
N ASP A 328 -12.73 -17.96 -10.63
CA ASP A 328 -13.87 -17.06 -10.50
C ASP A 328 -14.31 -16.97 -9.04
N LEU A 329 -14.73 -15.78 -8.60
CA LEU A 329 -15.20 -15.51 -7.25
C LEU A 329 -16.70 -15.20 -7.27
N ALA A 330 -17.47 -15.95 -6.49
CA ALA A 330 -18.87 -15.64 -6.25
C ALA A 330 -19.11 -15.22 -4.79
N MET A 331 -20.02 -14.30 -4.59
CA MET A 331 -20.40 -13.79 -3.28
C MET A 331 -21.83 -14.15 -2.91
N LEU A 332 -22.02 -14.56 -1.66
CA LEU A 332 -23.33 -14.91 -1.11
C LEU A 332 -24.32 -13.73 -1.15
N ARG A 333 -23.81 -12.49 -0.95
CA ARG A 333 -24.56 -11.25 -0.98
C ARG A 333 -23.87 -10.23 -1.85
N THR A 334 -24.48 -9.84 -2.96
CA THR A 334 -23.97 -8.83 -3.89
C THR A 334 -24.21 -7.40 -3.43
N ARG A 335 -25.23 -7.17 -2.59
CA ARG A 335 -25.54 -5.86 -1.98
C ARG A 335 -24.74 -5.60 -0.69
N SER A 336 -23.52 -6.09 -0.61
CA SER A 336 -22.54 -5.67 0.38
C SER A 336 -21.91 -4.34 -0.04
N GLY A 337 -21.56 -3.47 0.90
CA GLY A 337 -20.85 -2.23 0.57
C GLY A 337 -19.56 -2.52 -0.21
N ASP A 338 -19.11 -1.57 -1.03
CA ASP A 338 -17.95 -1.71 -1.92
C ASP A 338 -16.70 -2.16 -1.15
N PHE A 339 -16.50 -1.66 0.05
CA PHE A 339 -15.35 -2.02 0.91
C PHE A 339 -15.23 -3.54 1.17
N ILE A 340 -16.35 -4.22 1.50
CA ILE A 340 -16.31 -5.67 1.81
C ILE A 340 -16.10 -6.49 0.53
N ARG A 341 -16.72 -6.08 -0.57
CA ARG A 341 -16.51 -6.73 -1.86
C ARG A 341 -15.06 -6.63 -2.30
N ASP A 342 -14.49 -5.44 -2.23
CA ASP A 342 -13.11 -5.20 -2.62
C ASP A 342 -12.13 -5.95 -1.70
N MET A 343 -12.37 -5.95 -0.40
CA MET A 343 -11.56 -6.70 0.56
C MET A 343 -11.52 -8.20 0.24
N ILE A 344 -12.67 -8.82 -0.05
CA ILE A 344 -12.72 -10.25 -0.38
C ILE A 344 -12.04 -10.51 -1.73
N ARG A 345 -12.29 -9.66 -2.75
CA ARG A 345 -11.68 -9.77 -4.08
C ARG A 345 -10.17 -9.63 -4.04
N GLU A 346 -9.66 -8.63 -3.31
CA GLU A 346 -8.21 -8.38 -3.12
C GLU A 346 -7.55 -9.58 -2.45
N ASN A 347 -8.14 -10.12 -1.38
CA ASN A 347 -7.62 -11.31 -0.70
C ASN A 347 -7.68 -12.58 -1.57
N ALA A 348 -8.67 -12.67 -2.45
CA ALA A 348 -8.81 -13.76 -3.40
C ALA A 348 -7.89 -13.62 -4.63
N GLY A 349 -7.30 -12.43 -4.84
CA GLY A 349 -6.48 -12.13 -6.01
C GLY A 349 -7.28 -12.12 -7.32
N VAL A 350 -8.56 -11.72 -7.26
CA VAL A 350 -9.46 -11.71 -8.42
C VAL A 350 -9.68 -10.30 -8.92
N GLU A 351 -9.34 -10.06 -10.18
CA GLU A 351 -9.61 -8.81 -10.89
C GLU A 351 -10.99 -8.88 -11.57
N GLY A 352 -11.75 -7.79 -11.53
CA GLY A 352 -13.07 -7.70 -12.12
C GLY A 352 -14.21 -7.79 -11.08
N GLU A 353 -15.46 -7.87 -11.54
CA GLU A 353 -16.62 -7.96 -10.66
C GLU A 353 -16.83 -9.39 -10.16
N SER A 354 -17.20 -9.52 -8.88
CA SER A 354 -17.63 -10.81 -8.31
C SER A 354 -19.05 -11.16 -8.78
N GLN A 355 -19.27 -12.42 -9.11
CA GLN A 355 -20.58 -12.91 -9.48
C GLN A 355 -21.48 -13.10 -8.23
N ALA A 356 -22.80 -13.08 -8.43
CA ALA A 356 -23.70 -13.54 -7.37
C ALA A 356 -23.62 -15.05 -7.24
N LEU A 357 -23.63 -15.57 -6.00
CA LEU A 357 -23.56 -17.01 -5.77
C LEU A 357 -24.79 -17.75 -6.34
N GLU A 358 -25.94 -17.07 -6.39
CA GLU A 358 -27.17 -17.60 -6.98
C GLU A 358 -27.11 -17.81 -8.49
N ASP A 359 -26.19 -17.14 -9.18
CA ASP A 359 -25.98 -17.29 -10.63
C ASP A 359 -25.04 -18.46 -10.97
N TRP A 360 -24.45 -19.10 -9.96
CA TRP A 360 -23.57 -20.25 -10.22
C TRP A 360 -24.36 -21.51 -10.51
N PRO A 361 -23.95 -22.29 -11.51
CA PRO A 361 -24.68 -23.50 -11.95
C PRO A 361 -24.74 -24.61 -10.89
N ASN A 362 -23.80 -24.55 -9.90
CA ASN A 362 -23.70 -25.56 -8.83
C ASN A 362 -24.23 -24.99 -7.49
N ALA A 363 -24.99 -23.91 -7.51
CA ALA A 363 -25.61 -23.30 -6.35
C ALA A 363 -27.13 -23.45 -6.41
N ASP A 364 -27.70 -23.98 -5.34
CA ASP A 364 -29.14 -24.01 -5.10
C ASP A 364 -29.46 -23.03 -4.00
N CYS A 365 -30.00 -21.88 -4.41
CA CYS A 365 -30.25 -20.75 -3.52
C CYS A 365 -31.74 -20.46 -3.39
N ASN A 366 -32.19 -20.33 -2.17
CA ASN A 366 -33.51 -19.79 -1.82
C ASN A 366 -33.33 -18.46 -1.05
N PRO A 367 -34.42 -17.73 -0.70
CA PRO A 367 -34.30 -16.47 0.03
C PRO A 367 -33.54 -16.57 1.36
N ASP A 368 -33.54 -17.73 2.02
CA ASP A 368 -33.01 -17.92 3.37
C ASP A 368 -31.63 -18.58 3.41
N SER A 369 -31.28 -19.38 2.41
CA SER A 369 -30.01 -20.12 2.36
C SER A 369 -29.58 -20.45 0.94
N CYS A 370 -28.28 -20.66 0.76
CA CYS A 370 -27.67 -21.23 -0.45
C CYS A 370 -26.94 -22.50 -0.08
N LEU A 371 -27.16 -23.56 -0.85
CA LEU A 371 -26.36 -24.78 -0.84
C LEU A 371 -25.51 -24.80 -2.11
N VAL A 372 -24.19 -24.86 -1.94
CA VAL A 372 -23.23 -24.83 -3.05
C VAL A 372 -22.43 -26.11 -3.05
N THR A 373 -22.33 -26.74 -4.22
CA THR A 373 -21.42 -27.86 -4.43
C THR A 373 -20.15 -27.37 -5.09
N LEU A 374 -19.04 -27.43 -4.38
CA LEU A 374 -17.73 -27.05 -4.89
C LEU A 374 -16.86 -28.27 -5.07
N ARG A 375 -16.43 -28.52 -6.29
CA ARG A 375 -15.48 -29.60 -6.58
C ARG A 375 -14.06 -29.11 -6.38
N ASN A 376 -13.32 -29.76 -5.49
CA ASN A 376 -11.93 -29.43 -5.24
C ASN A 376 -11.14 -30.70 -4.93
N ALA A 377 -9.97 -30.86 -5.54
CA ALA A 377 -9.07 -32.01 -5.37
C ALA A 377 -9.78 -33.38 -5.53
N GLY A 378 -10.73 -33.49 -6.48
CA GLY A 378 -11.47 -34.73 -6.76
C GLY A 378 -12.59 -35.04 -5.77
N ARG A 379 -12.87 -34.20 -4.80
CA ARG A 379 -13.98 -34.31 -3.83
C ARG A 379 -15.00 -33.18 -4.04
N ASP A 380 -16.27 -33.53 -3.90
CA ASP A 380 -17.38 -32.59 -3.89
C ASP A 380 -17.66 -32.17 -2.46
N TRP A 381 -17.51 -30.83 -2.21
CA TRP A 381 -17.76 -30.21 -0.93
C TRP A 381 -19.13 -29.54 -0.93
N GLN A 382 -19.96 -29.88 0.05
CA GLN A 382 -21.28 -29.26 0.24
C GLN A 382 -21.19 -28.12 1.25
N ILE A 383 -21.41 -26.87 0.77
CA ILE A 383 -21.33 -25.65 1.58
C ILE A 383 -22.73 -25.08 1.72
N LEU A 384 -23.24 -25.00 2.94
CA LEU A 384 -24.51 -24.37 3.27
C LEU A 384 -24.27 -23.01 3.89
N ALA A 385 -24.77 -21.94 3.29
CA ALA A 385 -24.67 -20.59 3.81
C ALA A 385 -26.04 -19.95 4.02
N THR A 386 -26.29 -19.36 5.20
CA THR A 386 -27.56 -18.66 5.46
C THR A 386 -27.52 -17.24 4.90
N ARG A 387 -28.63 -16.77 4.26
CA ARG A 387 -28.72 -15.45 3.61
C ARG A 387 -29.62 -14.46 4.35
N SER A 388 -30.60 -14.94 5.09
CA SER A 388 -31.60 -14.10 5.76
C SER A 388 -31.52 -14.21 7.28
N SER A 389 -32.10 -13.24 7.96
CA SER A 389 -32.35 -13.29 9.40
C SER A 389 -33.69 -13.97 9.76
N HIS A 390 -34.48 -14.42 8.77
CA HIS A 390 -35.77 -15.04 9.01
C HIS A 390 -35.63 -16.41 9.67
N TYR A 391 -36.64 -16.78 10.47
CA TYR A 391 -36.64 -18.07 11.14
C TYR A 391 -36.69 -19.22 10.15
N ILE A 392 -35.74 -20.14 10.27
CA ILE A 392 -35.71 -21.41 9.55
C ILE A 392 -36.12 -22.51 10.54
N PRO A 393 -37.11 -23.37 10.23
CA PRO A 393 -37.51 -24.45 11.13
C PRO A 393 -36.30 -25.35 11.50
N VAL A 394 -36.09 -25.57 12.82
CA VAL A 394 -34.91 -26.28 13.34
C VAL A 394 -34.74 -27.68 12.73
N ILE A 395 -35.87 -28.38 12.48
CA ILE A 395 -35.82 -29.72 11.87
C ILE A 395 -35.26 -29.65 10.47
N ALA A 396 -35.74 -28.72 9.63
CA ALA A 396 -35.30 -28.54 8.25
C ALA A 396 -33.82 -28.08 8.21
N LEU A 397 -33.46 -27.10 9.05
CA LEU A 397 -32.09 -26.63 9.16
C LEU A 397 -31.12 -27.74 9.59
N SER A 398 -31.49 -28.52 10.62
CA SER A 398 -30.66 -29.62 11.10
C SER A 398 -30.50 -30.75 10.06
N ALA A 399 -31.52 -31.00 9.25
CA ALA A 399 -31.46 -31.94 8.17
C ALA A 399 -30.51 -31.44 7.06
N ALA A 400 -30.58 -30.14 6.69
CA ALA A 400 -29.68 -29.54 5.73
C ALA A 400 -28.22 -29.50 6.27
N CYS A 401 -28.00 -29.18 7.55
CA CYS A 401 -26.70 -29.22 8.18
C CYS A 401 -26.01 -30.58 8.07
N ARG A 402 -26.74 -31.70 8.30
CA ARG A 402 -26.16 -33.05 8.22
C ARG A 402 -25.72 -33.45 6.81
N ARG A 403 -26.29 -32.82 5.78
CA ARG A 403 -25.88 -33.06 4.37
C ARG A 403 -24.66 -32.21 4.00
N ALA A 404 -24.45 -31.06 4.65
CA ALA A 404 -23.35 -30.16 4.35
C ALA A 404 -22.05 -30.61 5.02
N ASP A 405 -20.93 -30.33 4.36
CA ASP A 405 -19.60 -30.45 4.95
C ASP A 405 -19.27 -29.21 5.77
N ILE A 406 -19.65 -28.03 5.25
CA ILE A 406 -19.41 -26.73 5.88
C ILE A 406 -20.73 -25.99 5.99
N VAL A 407 -20.99 -25.42 7.16
CA VAL A 407 -22.13 -24.52 7.38
C VAL A 407 -21.65 -23.16 7.83
N VAL A 408 -22.08 -22.09 7.13
CA VAL A 408 -21.74 -20.72 7.46
C VAL A 408 -23.03 -19.96 7.82
N SER A 409 -23.02 -19.24 8.95
CA SER A 409 -24.19 -18.49 9.39
C SER A 409 -23.83 -17.26 10.21
N GLU A 410 -24.54 -16.13 9.96
CA GLU A 410 -24.51 -14.95 10.81
C GLU A 410 -25.22 -15.12 12.17
N ARG A 411 -25.91 -16.26 12.37
CA ARG A 411 -26.73 -16.59 13.56
C ARG A 411 -26.08 -17.68 14.39
N TRP A 412 -26.56 -17.79 15.62
CA TRP A 412 -26.33 -19.00 16.42
C TRP A 412 -27.11 -20.16 15.81
N LEU A 413 -26.44 -21.23 15.51
CA LEU A 413 -27.06 -22.44 15.00
C LEU A 413 -27.35 -23.39 16.15
N PRO A 414 -28.49 -24.11 16.12
CA PRO A 414 -28.84 -25.08 17.17
C PRO A 414 -27.79 -26.18 17.28
N GLN A 415 -27.72 -26.81 18.46
CA GLN A 415 -26.79 -27.95 18.67
C GLN A 415 -27.04 -29.12 17.73
N SER A 416 -28.29 -29.29 17.27
CA SER A 416 -28.69 -30.30 16.30
C SER A 416 -28.18 -30.05 14.87
N CYS A 417 -27.70 -28.83 14.57
CA CYS A 417 -26.99 -28.54 13.32
C CYS A 417 -25.54 -29.02 13.44
N GLN A 418 -25.27 -30.19 12.90
CA GLN A 418 -23.97 -30.87 12.92
C GLN A 418 -23.52 -31.16 11.48
N PRO A 419 -22.79 -30.23 10.83
CA PRO A 419 -22.15 -30.51 9.55
C PRO A 419 -21.05 -31.56 9.70
N ARG A 420 -20.64 -32.14 8.57
CA ARG A 420 -19.64 -33.21 8.58
C ARG A 420 -18.23 -32.73 8.98
N TRP A 421 -17.93 -31.46 8.75
CA TRP A 421 -16.58 -30.92 9.03
C TRP A 421 -16.57 -29.62 9.80
N LEU A 422 -17.18 -28.52 9.33
CA LEU A 422 -17.07 -27.21 9.95
C LEU A 422 -18.42 -26.54 10.16
N LYS A 423 -18.67 -26.07 11.37
CA LYS A 423 -19.77 -25.21 11.76
C LYS A 423 -19.25 -23.81 12.06
N ALA A 424 -19.32 -22.91 11.06
CA ALA A 424 -18.90 -21.53 11.17
C ALA A 424 -20.13 -20.64 11.46
N ASP A 425 -20.63 -20.70 12.69
CA ASP A 425 -21.75 -19.90 13.16
C ASP A 425 -21.25 -18.66 13.95
N ARG A 426 -22.19 -17.82 14.38
CA ARG A 426 -21.90 -16.62 15.15
C ARG A 426 -21.04 -16.89 16.39
N ASN A 427 -21.20 -18.05 17.04
CA ASN A 427 -20.42 -18.41 18.20
C ASN A 427 -18.95 -18.60 17.86
N LEU A 428 -18.65 -19.43 16.85
CA LEU A 428 -17.27 -19.67 16.43
C LEU A 428 -16.66 -18.38 15.85
N LEU A 429 -17.39 -17.69 14.94
CA LEU A 429 -16.89 -16.47 14.29
C LEU A 429 -16.64 -15.33 15.27
N GLY A 430 -17.47 -15.20 16.31
CA GLY A 430 -17.27 -14.23 17.39
C GLY A 430 -16.01 -14.50 18.21
N GLN A 431 -15.56 -15.75 18.30
CA GLN A 431 -14.34 -16.13 19.00
C GLN A 431 -13.08 -15.96 18.16
N VAL A 432 -13.13 -16.35 16.87
CA VAL A 432 -11.94 -16.42 16.01
C VAL A 432 -11.85 -15.28 14.99
N GLY A 433 -12.91 -14.49 14.85
CA GLY A 433 -13.04 -13.46 13.81
C GLY A 433 -13.34 -14.07 12.44
N GLY A 434 -13.01 -13.31 11.38
CA GLY A 434 -13.09 -13.82 10.01
C GLY A 434 -12.16 -15.00 9.75
N MET A 435 -12.50 -15.81 8.75
CA MET A 435 -11.67 -16.97 8.41
C MET A 435 -11.59 -17.21 6.90
N THR A 436 -10.51 -17.84 6.50
CA THR A 436 -10.31 -18.38 5.16
C THR A 436 -10.08 -19.89 5.22
N ILE A 437 -10.58 -20.61 4.22
CA ILE A 437 -10.51 -22.06 4.18
C ILE A 437 -9.88 -22.49 2.86
N ASN A 438 -8.88 -23.34 2.93
CA ASN A 438 -8.34 -24.06 1.79
C ASN A 438 -8.84 -25.51 1.87
N LEU A 439 -9.62 -25.94 0.89
CA LEU A 439 -10.29 -27.24 0.89
C LEU A 439 -9.35 -28.41 0.56
N GLU A 440 -8.32 -28.16 -0.25
CA GLU A 440 -7.37 -29.20 -0.67
C GLU A 440 -6.61 -29.79 0.53
N ASN A 441 -6.07 -28.91 1.38
CA ASN A 441 -5.31 -29.33 2.55
C ASN A 441 -6.10 -29.21 3.87
N GLN A 442 -7.39 -28.89 3.77
CA GLN A 442 -8.32 -28.69 4.90
C GLN A 442 -7.78 -27.70 5.95
N LYS A 443 -7.06 -26.67 5.48
CA LYS A 443 -6.46 -25.66 6.34
C LYS A 443 -7.42 -24.49 6.56
N ILE A 444 -7.67 -24.19 7.83
CA ILE A 444 -8.43 -23.01 8.26
C ILE A 444 -7.44 -21.99 8.80
N SER A 445 -7.51 -20.75 8.29
CA SER A 445 -6.77 -19.62 8.82
C SER A 445 -7.77 -18.59 9.35
N THR A 446 -7.57 -18.11 10.58
CA THR A 446 -8.49 -17.22 11.27
C THR A 446 -7.85 -15.86 11.55
N ALA A 447 -8.67 -14.82 11.68
CA ALA A 447 -8.18 -13.48 12.02
C ALA A 447 -7.44 -13.49 13.36
N LEU A 448 -7.98 -14.18 14.37
CA LEU A 448 -7.32 -14.31 15.68
C LEU A 448 -5.97 -15.02 15.59
N GLY A 449 -5.88 -16.07 14.76
CA GLY A 449 -4.61 -16.79 14.54
C GLY A 449 -3.53 -15.92 13.89
N TRP A 450 -3.96 -14.89 13.14
CA TRP A 450 -3.07 -13.91 12.52
C TRP A 450 -2.71 -12.76 13.47
N THR A 451 -3.71 -12.18 14.15
CA THR A 451 -3.51 -11.02 15.03
C THR A 451 -2.92 -11.39 16.38
N GLY A 452 -3.03 -12.65 16.80
CA GLY A 452 -2.64 -13.11 18.13
C GLY A 452 -3.67 -12.76 19.23
N ASP A 453 -3.44 -13.31 20.40
CA ASP A 453 -4.29 -13.10 21.58
C ASP A 453 -3.80 -11.87 22.37
N HIS A 454 -4.44 -10.73 22.15
CA HIS A 454 -4.15 -9.46 22.81
C HIS A 454 -5.33 -9.02 23.69
N GLN A 455 -5.07 -8.17 24.67
CA GLN A 455 -6.10 -7.68 25.59
C GLN A 455 -7.28 -6.99 24.87
N TRP A 456 -7.00 -6.25 23.80
CA TRP A 456 -8.04 -5.58 22.99
C TRP A 456 -8.87 -6.54 22.12
N THR A 457 -8.38 -7.74 21.80
CA THR A 457 -9.18 -8.76 21.11
C THR A 457 -10.15 -9.45 22.05
N ARG A 458 -9.79 -9.59 23.32
CA ARG A 458 -10.64 -10.18 24.38
C ARG A 458 -11.78 -9.27 24.81
N TYR A 459 -11.61 -7.94 24.72
CA TYR A 459 -12.61 -6.97 25.17
C TYR A 459 -13.89 -7.00 24.30
N ARG A 460 -13.75 -7.26 22.99
CA ARG A 460 -14.89 -7.42 22.09
C ARG A 460 -15.78 -8.63 22.39
N SER A 461 -15.23 -9.69 22.97
CA SER A 461 -15.99 -10.90 23.33
C SER A 461 -16.82 -10.76 24.61
N ALA A 462 -16.55 -9.77 25.44
CA ALA A 462 -17.26 -9.53 26.69
C ALA A 462 -18.50 -8.61 26.50
N ASP A 463 -18.39 -7.63 25.61
CA ASP A 463 -19.46 -6.61 25.37
C ASP A 463 -20.63 -7.18 24.55
N ASP A 464 -20.38 -8.17 23.67
CA ASP A 464 -21.41 -8.85 22.86
C ASP A 464 -22.27 -9.85 23.67
N ARG A 465 -22.01 -10.06 24.94
CA ARG A 465 -22.78 -10.95 25.84
C ARG A 465 -23.90 -10.23 26.59
N GLY A 466 -24.12 -8.96 26.34
CA GLY A 466 -25.05 -8.09 27.08
C GLY A 466 -26.26 -7.55 26.32
N HIS A 467 -26.60 -8.03 25.11
CA HIS A 467 -27.84 -7.65 24.44
C HIS A 467 -28.50 -8.84 23.75
#